data_6243bda6b94554b3240b1eaba88ed27b
#
_entry.id   6243bda6b94554b3240b1eaba88ed27b
#
_cell.length_a   1.000
_cell.length_b   1.000
_cell.length_c   1.000
_cell.angle_alpha   90.00
_cell.angle_beta   90.00
_cell.angle_gamma   90.00
#
_symmetry.space_group_name_H-M   'P 1'
#
loop_
_entity.id
_entity.type
_entity.pdbx_description
1 polymer ?
#
loop_
_entity_poly.entity_id
_entity_poly.type
_entity_poly.pdbx_seq_one_letter_code
_entity_poly.pdbx_strand_id
1 'polypeptide(L)'
;MQRLTMTVLVLFVLTAAPTRAQKDTSMGNGYASVEKFDPKRDAAMDIQDAVVEAKKTGKRILLDVGGEWCIWCHRLDTLFMQNKDLADFMHKKYVVVKVNFSPESENEKVLSSYPKIEGYPHIFVLDSDGKLLHSQDTGALESGKHHDHNKVLRFLKKWAPGKRDPKQ
;
A
#
# COMPACT_ATOMS: atom_id res chain seq x y z
N MET A 1 6.91 -38.71 -76.64
CA MET A 1 7.57 -38.70 -75.35
C MET A 1 7.06 -37.54 -74.58
N GLN A 2 6.08 -37.76 -73.71
CA GLN A 2 5.37 -36.68 -72.95
C GLN A 2 5.88 -36.72 -71.50
N ARG A 3 6.58 -35.63 -71.10
CA ARG A 3 7.10 -35.52 -69.75
C ARG A 3 6.02 -34.93 -68.86
N LEU A 4 5.55 -35.68 -67.92
CA LEU A 4 4.58 -35.29 -66.92
C LEU A 4 5.32 -34.58 -65.77
N THR A 5 5.15 -33.27 -65.63
CA THR A 5 5.70 -32.49 -64.50
C THR A 5 4.67 -32.52 -63.38
N MET A 6 5.05 -33.17 -62.28
CA MET A 6 4.27 -33.30 -61.06
C MET A 6 4.54 -32.08 -60.16
N THR A 7 3.62 -31.15 -60.08
CA THR A 7 3.70 -29.98 -59.21
C THR A 7 3.28 -30.39 -57.80
N VAL A 8 4.26 -30.42 -56.86
CA VAL A 8 3.98 -30.65 -55.45
C VAL A 8 3.52 -29.35 -54.79
N LEU A 9 2.25 -29.30 -54.41
CA LEU A 9 1.68 -28.19 -53.66
C LEU A 9 1.99 -28.41 -52.15
N VAL A 10 2.92 -27.63 -51.62
CA VAL A 10 3.24 -27.66 -50.17
C VAL A 10 2.22 -26.74 -49.47
N LEU A 11 1.27 -27.34 -48.75
CA LEU A 11 0.36 -26.61 -47.87
C LEU A 11 1.12 -26.24 -46.58
N PHE A 12 1.41 -24.94 -46.41
CA PHE A 12 1.87 -24.41 -45.15
C PHE A 12 0.68 -24.29 -44.18
N VAL A 13 0.55 -25.21 -43.26
CA VAL A 13 -0.41 -25.08 -42.13
C VAL A 13 0.21 -24.16 -41.09
N LEU A 14 -0.27 -22.90 -41.02
CA LEU A 14 0.04 -21.98 -39.94
C LEU A 14 -0.69 -22.49 -38.68
N THR A 15 0.03 -23.18 -37.79
CA THR A 15 -0.47 -23.46 -36.44
C THR A 15 -0.29 -22.22 -35.59
N ALA A 16 -1.39 -21.48 -35.39
CA ALA A 16 -1.43 -20.42 -34.36
C ALA A 16 -1.32 -21.08 -32.98
N ALA A 17 -0.16 -20.94 -32.33
CA ALA A 17 0.00 -21.32 -30.95
C ALA A 17 -0.86 -20.38 -30.07
N PRO A 18 -1.64 -20.92 -29.11
CA PRO A 18 -2.36 -20.07 -28.18
C PRO A 18 -1.36 -19.31 -27.30
N THR A 19 -1.36 -18.00 -27.41
CA THR A 19 -0.63 -17.14 -26.48
C THR A 19 -1.23 -17.34 -25.09
N ARG A 20 -0.54 -18.16 -24.30
CA ARG A 20 -0.87 -18.37 -22.90
C ARG A 20 -0.59 -17.04 -22.20
N ALA A 21 -1.65 -16.31 -21.86
CA ALA A 21 -1.54 -15.16 -20.97
C ALA A 21 -0.79 -15.62 -19.73
N GLN A 22 0.41 -15.11 -19.55
CA GLN A 22 1.17 -15.26 -18.32
C GLN A 22 0.35 -14.58 -17.23
N LYS A 23 -0.35 -15.40 -16.44
CA LYS A 23 -0.93 -14.99 -15.18
C LYS A 23 0.27 -14.72 -14.29
N ASP A 24 0.59 -13.43 -14.06
CA ASP A 24 1.58 -13.01 -13.08
C ASP A 24 1.14 -13.57 -11.72
N THR A 25 1.68 -14.71 -11.39
CA THR A 25 1.68 -15.27 -10.05
C THR A 25 2.82 -14.62 -9.28
N SER A 26 2.72 -13.34 -9.02
CA SER A 26 3.32 -12.75 -7.84
C SER A 26 2.56 -13.30 -6.63
N MET A 27 2.80 -14.56 -6.29
CA MET A 27 2.42 -15.08 -4.98
C MET A 27 3.35 -14.45 -3.97
N GLY A 28 2.88 -13.32 -3.43
CA GLY A 28 3.60 -12.44 -2.57
C GLY A 28 4.12 -13.12 -1.31
N ASN A 29 5.39 -13.01 -1.10
CA ASN A 29 5.90 -12.77 0.24
C ASN A 29 5.10 -11.56 0.75
N GLY A 30 4.36 -11.71 1.87
CA GLY A 30 3.46 -10.66 2.36
C GLY A 30 4.12 -9.29 2.42
N TYR A 31 3.32 -8.22 2.35
CA TYR A 31 3.83 -6.85 2.36
C TYR A 31 4.79 -6.61 3.53
N ALA A 32 6.02 -6.23 3.22
CA ALA A 32 7.00 -5.80 4.21
C ALA A 32 6.93 -4.28 4.35
N SER A 33 6.56 -3.78 5.54
CA SER A 33 6.58 -2.36 5.85
C SER A 33 7.98 -1.78 5.64
N VAL A 34 8.04 -0.58 5.06
CA VAL A 34 9.28 0.17 4.90
C VAL A 34 9.35 1.29 5.93
N GLU A 35 10.58 1.62 6.35
CA GLU A 35 10.82 2.63 7.38
C GLU A 35 10.87 4.05 6.81
N LYS A 36 11.17 4.20 5.50
CA LYS A 36 11.40 5.49 4.86
C LYS A 36 10.46 5.69 3.68
N PHE A 37 10.21 6.96 3.36
CA PHE A 37 9.54 7.33 2.13
C PHE A 37 10.51 7.16 0.95
N ASP A 38 10.15 6.34 -0.03
CA ASP A 38 10.97 6.07 -1.20
C ASP A 38 10.21 6.47 -2.48
N PRO A 39 10.66 7.50 -3.22
CA PRO A 39 10.00 7.94 -4.44
C PRO A 39 10.06 6.93 -5.60
N LYS A 40 10.89 5.88 -5.47
CA LYS A 40 11.00 4.82 -6.48
C LYS A 40 10.00 3.69 -6.29
N ARG A 41 9.30 3.64 -5.16
CA ARG A 41 8.29 2.61 -4.89
C ARG A 41 7.00 2.91 -5.65
N ASP A 42 6.35 1.85 -6.11
CA ASP A 42 5.00 1.92 -6.67
C ASP A 42 3.97 1.86 -5.54
N ALA A 43 3.43 3.00 -5.17
CA ALA A 43 2.46 3.11 -4.09
C ALA A 43 1.16 2.31 -4.37
N ALA A 44 0.76 2.15 -5.64
CA ALA A 44 -0.41 1.36 -5.99
C ALA A 44 -0.18 -0.13 -5.73
N MET A 45 0.99 -0.64 -6.09
CA MET A 45 1.39 -2.02 -5.80
C MET A 45 1.54 -2.23 -4.29
N ASP A 46 2.19 -1.32 -3.58
CA ASP A 46 2.35 -1.41 -2.12
C ASP A 46 0.99 -1.49 -1.40
N ILE A 47 0.02 -0.70 -1.83
CA ILE A 47 -1.35 -0.75 -1.27
C ILE A 47 -2.04 -2.08 -1.61
N GLN A 48 -1.88 -2.61 -2.82
CA GLN A 48 -2.43 -3.91 -3.20
C GLN A 48 -1.85 -5.04 -2.35
N ASP A 49 -0.55 -5.06 -2.16
CA ASP A 49 0.14 -6.06 -1.32
C ASP A 49 -0.28 -5.93 0.14
N ALA A 50 -0.45 -4.69 0.63
CA ALA A 50 -0.97 -4.43 1.96
C ALA A 50 -2.41 -4.93 2.16
N VAL A 51 -3.27 -4.84 1.12
CA VAL A 51 -4.63 -5.42 1.15
C VAL A 51 -4.56 -6.94 1.28
N VAL A 52 -3.68 -7.61 0.53
CA VAL A 52 -3.49 -9.06 0.64
C VAL A 52 -3.07 -9.44 2.06
N GLU A 53 -2.08 -8.74 2.62
CA GLU A 53 -1.59 -9.00 3.97
C GLU A 53 -2.65 -8.67 5.04
N ALA A 54 -3.40 -7.58 4.88
CA ALA A 54 -4.46 -7.17 5.80
C ALA A 54 -5.59 -8.22 5.85
N LYS A 55 -6.02 -8.76 4.70
CA LYS A 55 -7.00 -9.84 4.62
C LYS A 55 -6.52 -11.10 5.35
N LYS A 56 -5.28 -11.50 5.12
CA LYS A 56 -4.65 -12.66 5.73
C LYS A 56 -4.55 -12.54 7.25
N THR A 57 -4.18 -11.36 7.74
CA THR A 57 -3.89 -11.14 9.16
C THR A 57 -5.04 -10.54 9.96
N GLY A 58 -6.09 -10.04 9.27
CA GLY A 58 -7.22 -9.34 9.87
C GLY A 58 -6.87 -7.99 10.44
N LYS A 59 -5.80 -7.37 9.94
CA LYS A 59 -5.40 -6.02 10.26
C LYS A 59 -6.16 -5.00 9.39
N ARG A 60 -6.11 -3.74 9.78
CA ARG A 60 -6.41 -2.61 8.90
C ARG A 60 -5.15 -2.14 8.20
N ILE A 61 -5.31 -1.25 7.22
CA ILE A 61 -4.18 -0.62 6.54
C ILE A 61 -4.08 0.82 7.00
N LEU A 62 -2.87 1.29 7.22
CA LEU A 62 -2.55 2.66 7.58
C LEU A 62 -1.62 3.21 6.50
N LEU A 63 -2.15 4.10 5.66
CA LEU A 63 -1.34 4.82 4.69
C LEU A 63 -0.76 6.06 5.38
N ASP A 64 0.54 6.09 5.56
CA ASP A 64 1.29 7.25 6.03
C ASP A 64 1.82 8.00 4.82
N VAL A 65 1.21 9.15 4.51
CA VAL A 65 1.54 9.95 3.33
C VAL A 65 2.45 11.09 3.72
N GLY A 66 3.60 11.19 3.05
CA GLY A 66 4.59 12.21 3.32
C GLY A 66 5.83 12.06 2.48
N GLY A 67 6.97 12.51 2.97
CA GLY A 67 8.25 12.42 2.25
C GLY A 67 9.44 12.71 3.15
N GLU A 68 10.63 12.36 2.69
CA GLU A 68 11.88 12.59 3.45
C GLU A 68 12.20 14.09 3.66
N TRP A 69 11.58 15.00 2.91
CA TRP A 69 11.66 16.45 3.10
C TRP A 69 10.84 16.95 4.30
N CYS A 70 9.91 16.12 4.82
CA CYS A 70 8.87 16.53 5.76
C CYS A 70 9.34 16.36 7.21
N ILE A 71 9.67 17.46 7.89
CA ILE A 71 10.11 17.44 9.29
C ILE A 71 9.06 16.84 10.25
N TRP A 72 7.77 17.05 9.98
CA TRP A 72 6.70 16.49 10.80
C TRP A 72 6.53 14.99 10.59
N CYS A 73 6.84 14.48 9.40
CA CYS A 73 6.89 13.05 9.13
C CYS A 73 7.99 12.39 9.98
N HIS A 74 9.18 12.97 10.01
CA HIS A 74 10.27 12.49 10.86
C HIS A 74 9.95 12.58 12.36
N ARG A 75 9.19 13.60 12.79
CA ARG A 75 8.73 13.71 14.19
C ARG A 75 7.73 12.60 14.54
N LEU A 76 6.85 12.23 13.61
CA LEU A 76 5.92 11.11 13.80
C LEU A 76 6.69 9.78 13.88
N ASP A 77 7.62 9.55 12.97
CA ASP A 77 8.49 8.37 13.00
C ASP A 77 9.30 8.30 14.31
N THR A 78 9.86 9.43 14.74
CA THR A 78 10.57 9.51 16.01
C THR A 78 9.71 9.13 17.20
N LEU A 79 8.43 9.55 17.20
CA LEU A 79 7.49 9.16 18.26
C LEU A 79 7.34 7.62 18.31
N PHE A 80 7.16 6.95 17.19
CA PHE A 80 7.06 5.49 17.15
C PHE A 80 8.37 4.81 17.54
N MET A 81 9.51 5.31 17.08
CA MET A 81 10.83 4.77 17.42
C MET A 81 11.12 4.84 18.92
N GLN A 82 10.69 5.91 19.59
CA GLN A 82 10.94 6.14 21.02
C GLN A 82 9.91 5.49 21.95
N ASN A 83 8.76 5.07 21.42
CA ASN A 83 7.66 4.52 22.21
C ASN A 83 7.26 3.13 21.70
N LYS A 84 7.94 2.12 22.25
CA LYS A 84 7.74 0.73 21.84
C LYS A 84 6.29 0.24 21.96
N ASP A 85 5.58 0.65 23.00
CA ASP A 85 4.18 0.29 23.21
C ASP A 85 3.27 0.80 22.08
N LEU A 86 3.55 2.01 21.60
CA LEU A 86 2.83 2.63 20.49
C LEU A 86 3.14 1.92 19.17
N ALA A 87 4.42 1.66 18.90
CA ALA A 87 4.87 0.93 17.72
C ALA A 87 4.32 -0.51 17.70
N ASP A 88 4.41 -1.22 18.81
CA ASP A 88 3.88 -2.59 18.93
C ASP A 88 2.36 -2.62 18.69
N PHE A 89 1.61 -1.65 19.24
CA PHE A 89 0.18 -1.56 19.01
C PHE A 89 -0.13 -1.31 17.52
N MET A 90 0.59 -0.37 16.91
CA MET A 90 0.43 -0.05 15.48
C MET A 90 0.69 -1.30 14.62
N HIS A 91 1.84 -1.94 14.77
CA HIS A 91 2.19 -3.13 13.97
C HIS A 91 1.29 -4.33 14.25
N LYS A 92 0.77 -4.46 15.47
CA LYS A 92 -0.19 -5.52 15.80
C LYS A 92 -1.54 -5.35 15.10
N LYS A 93 -1.97 -4.10 14.85
CA LYS A 93 -3.31 -3.76 14.38
C LYS A 93 -3.37 -3.32 12.93
N TYR A 94 -2.25 -2.90 12.38
CA TYR A 94 -2.19 -2.31 11.05
C TYR A 94 -1.08 -2.90 10.19
N VAL A 95 -1.32 -2.92 8.88
CA VAL A 95 -0.30 -2.98 7.84
C VAL A 95 0.02 -1.53 7.49
N VAL A 96 1.24 -1.09 7.73
CA VAL A 96 1.65 0.30 7.51
C VAL A 96 2.29 0.44 6.15
N VAL A 97 1.77 1.36 5.33
CA VAL A 97 2.30 1.68 3.99
C VAL A 97 2.75 3.13 3.99
N LYS A 98 4.03 3.38 3.74
CA LYS A 98 4.53 4.73 3.48
C LYS A 98 4.31 5.08 2.02
N VAL A 99 3.51 6.12 1.78
CA VAL A 99 3.23 6.66 0.45
C VAL A 99 4.03 7.94 0.27
N ASN A 100 5.04 7.88 -0.61
CA ASN A 100 5.85 9.06 -0.87
C ASN A 100 5.04 10.14 -1.60
N PHE A 101 5.24 11.39 -1.16
CA PHE A 101 4.84 12.60 -1.86
C PHE A 101 6.04 13.55 -1.91
N SER A 102 6.63 13.67 -3.08
CA SER A 102 7.79 14.56 -3.30
C SER A 102 7.81 15.00 -4.76
N PRO A 103 8.62 16.02 -5.13
CA PRO A 103 8.77 16.44 -6.53
C PRO A 103 9.17 15.32 -7.50
N GLU A 104 9.88 14.30 -7.02
CA GLU A 104 10.29 13.14 -7.81
C GLU A 104 9.15 12.16 -8.08
N SER A 105 8.18 12.09 -7.14
CA SER A 105 7.01 11.22 -7.25
C SER A 105 5.89 11.71 -6.34
N GLU A 106 4.91 12.39 -6.92
CA GLU A 106 3.74 12.92 -6.17
C GLU A 106 2.67 11.85 -5.94
N ASN A 107 2.78 10.68 -6.57
CA ASN A 107 1.79 9.60 -6.50
C ASN A 107 0.34 10.08 -6.73
N GLU A 108 0.17 11.10 -7.56
CA GLU A 108 -1.10 11.80 -7.79
C GLU A 108 -2.22 10.84 -8.19
N LYS A 109 -1.93 9.89 -9.08
CA LYS A 109 -2.90 8.90 -9.53
C LYS A 109 -3.49 8.08 -8.38
N VAL A 110 -2.66 7.74 -7.38
CA VAL A 110 -3.08 7.00 -6.19
C VAL A 110 -3.81 7.93 -5.23
N LEU A 111 -3.21 9.08 -4.94
CA LEU A 111 -3.72 10.02 -3.94
C LEU A 111 -5.02 10.70 -4.36
N SER A 112 -5.29 10.86 -5.67
CA SER A 112 -6.57 11.38 -6.17
C SER A 112 -7.79 10.51 -5.82
N SER A 113 -7.58 9.24 -5.43
CA SER A 113 -8.64 8.35 -4.96
C SER A 113 -9.04 8.60 -3.50
N TYR A 114 -8.35 9.48 -2.81
CA TYR A 114 -8.56 9.82 -1.40
C TYR A 114 -8.98 11.28 -1.23
N PRO A 115 -9.52 11.67 -0.07
CA PRO A 115 -9.77 13.06 0.25
C PRO A 115 -8.52 13.92 0.12
N LYS A 116 -8.71 15.21 -0.20
CA LYS A 116 -7.63 16.18 -0.31
C LYS A 116 -6.79 16.22 0.96
N ILE A 117 -5.47 16.21 0.78
CA ILE A 117 -4.49 16.37 1.85
C ILE A 117 -4.18 17.84 2.01
N GLU A 118 -4.35 18.38 3.21
CA GLU A 118 -4.07 19.78 3.52
C GLU A 118 -2.70 19.98 4.18
N GLY A 119 -2.07 18.91 4.68
CA GLY A 119 -0.76 18.97 5.32
C GLY A 119 -0.14 17.57 5.48
N TYR A 120 1.17 17.54 5.72
CA TYR A 120 1.94 16.32 5.86
C TYR A 120 2.63 16.22 7.23
N PRO A 121 2.76 15.00 7.82
CA PRO A 121 2.22 13.74 7.29
C PRO A 121 0.69 13.73 7.31
N HIS A 122 0.08 12.91 6.47
CA HIS A 122 -1.35 12.64 6.49
C HIS A 122 -1.59 11.13 6.59
N ILE A 123 -2.59 10.72 7.36
CA ILE A 123 -2.87 9.31 7.56
C ILE A 123 -4.24 8.94 6.99
N PHE A 124 -4.28 7.97 6.07
CA PHE A 124 -5.54 7.31 5.72
C PHE A 124 -5.61 5.94 6.39
N VAL A 125 -6.76 5.64 7.00
CA VAL A 125 -7.06 4.32 7.54
C VAL A 125 -8.00 3.61 6.58
N LEU A 126 -7.59 2.42 6.12
CA LEU A 126 -8.40 1.57 5.27
C LEU A 126 -8.80 0.30 6.02
N ASP A 127 -9.92 -0.29 5.62
CA ASP A 127 -10.23 -1.65 6.05
C ASP A 127 -9.35 -2.70 5.34
N SER A 128 -9.57 -3.97 5.64
CA SER A 128 -8.81 -5.07 5.02
C SER A 128 -9.06 -5.25 3.52
N ASP A 129 -10.13 -4.66 2.98
CA ASP A 129 -10.45 -4.68 1.55
C ASP A 129 -9.89 -3.45 0.80
N GLY A 130 -9.22 -2.54 1.51
CA GLY A 130 -8.67 -1.30 0.96
C GLY A 130 -9.68 -0.14 0.89
N LYS A 131 -10.88 -0.30 1.48
CA LYS A 131 -11.86 0.78 1.52
C LYS A 131 -11.49 1.81 2.57
N LEU A 132 -11.55 3.10 2.21
CA LEU A 132 -11.30 4.21 3.12
C LEU A 132 -12.30 4.21 4.28
N LEU A 133 -11.77 4.21 5.51
CA LEU A 133 -12.55 4.35 6.74
C LEU A 133 -12.38 5.73 7.35
N HIS A 134 -11.19 6.32 7.25
CA HIS A 134 -10.89 7.61 7.87
C HIS A 134 -9.72 8.32 7.19
N SER A 135 -9.81 9.65 7.16
CA SER A 135 -8.77 10.57 6.71
C SER A 135 -8.37 11.42 7.92
N GLN A 136 -7.12 11.33 8.35
CA GLN A 136 -6.60 11.99 9.54
C GLN A 136 -5.58 13.05 9.17
N ASP A 137 -5.92 14.30 9.39
CA ASP A 137 -4.94 15.37 9.51
C ASP A 137 -4.15 15.19 10.80
N THR A 138 -2.83 14.96 10.67
CA THR A 138 -1.96 14.69 11.81
C THR A 138 -1.70 15.93 12.67
N GLY A 139 -2.00 17.13 12.21
CA GLY A 139 -2.00 18.34 13.02
C GLY A 139 -2.89 18.21 14.26
N ALA A 140 -4.02 17.49 14.15
CA ALA A 140 -4.89 17.18 15.29
C ALA A 140 -4.23 16.28 16.35
N LEU A 141 -3.14 15.58 15.99
CA LEU A 141 -2.40 14.68 16.86
C LEU A 141 -1.15 15.34 17.49
N GLU A 142 -0.91 16.60 17.18
CA GLU A 142 0.26 17.34 17.65
C GLU A 142 0.06 17.96 19.03
N SER A 143 1.17 18.20 19.72
CA SER A 143 1.28 19.00 20.93
C SER A 143 2.61 19.77 20.90
N GLY A 144 2.56 21.09 20.76
CA GLY A 144 3.73 21.93 20.61
C GLY A 144 4.52 21.59 19.34
N LYS A 145 5.77 21.14 19.47
CA LYS A 145 6.67 20.84 18.34
C LYS A 145 6.80 19.34 18.04
N HIS A 146 5.88 18.51 18.51
CA HIS A 146 5.92 17.07 18.35
C HIS A 146 4.52 16.48 18.29
N HIS A 147 4.38 15.22 17.90
CA HIS A 147 3.12 14.49 18.02
C HIS A 147 2.94 14.00 19.47
N ASP A 148 1.71 14.09 19.97
CA ASP A 148 1.35 13.67 21.32
C ASP A 148 1.10 12.16 21.37
N HIS A 149 1.85 11.46 22.23
CA HIS A 149 1.74 10.02 22.42
C HIS A 149 0.28 9.57 22.69
N ASN A 150 -0.42 10.25 23.60
CA ASN A 150 -1.76 9.85 23.98
C ASN A 150 -2.79 10.13 22.88
N LYS A 151 -2.62 11.23 22.13
CA LYS A 151 -3.49 11.53 20.97
C LYS A 151 -3.31 10.47 19.89
N VAL A 152 -2.07 10.12 19.54
CA VAL A 152 -1.77 9.09 18.54
C VAL A 152 -2.27 7.72 19.01
N LEU A 153 -2.05 7.35 20.29
CA LEU A 153 -2.55 6.08 20.80
C LEU A 153 -4.09 5.98 20.80
N ARG A 154 -4.77 7.08 21.16
CA ARG A 154 -6.25 7.14 21.06
C ARG A 154 -6.74 7.01 19.63
N PHE A 155 -6.08 7.68 18.69
CA PHE A 155 -6.38 7.57 17.27
C PHE A 155 -6.22 6.11 16.80
N LEU A 156 -5.08 5.48 17.06
CA LEU A 156 -4.85 4.09 16.68
C LEU A 156 -5.86 3.14 17.33
N LYS A 157 -6.19 3.31 18.61
CA LYS A 157 -7.19 2.48 19.30
C LYS A 157 -8.59 2.65 18.71
N LYS A 158 -8.99 3.88 18.37
CA LYS A 158 -10.29 4.19 17.80
C LYS A 158 -10.49 3.50 16.45
N TRP A 159 -9.45 3.45 15.64
CA TRP A 159 -9.50 2.92 14.29
C TRP A 159 -8.90 1.51 14.15
N ALA A 160 -8.55 0.85 15.24
CA ALA A 160 -8.11 -0.55 15.21
C ALA A 160 -9.27 -1.48 14.78
N PRO A 161 -8.97 -2.62 14.12
CA PRO A 161 -10.00 -3.62 13.85
C PRO A 161 -10.62 -4.09 15.17
N GLY A 162 -11.93 -4.22 15.20
CA GLY A 162 -12.66 -4.84 16.31
C GLY A 162 -12.19 -6.27 16.56
N LYS A 163 -12.56 -6.86 17.68
CA LYS A 163 -12.43 -8.31 17.86
C LYS A 163 -13.23 -8.98 16.74
N ARG A 164 -12.59 -9.85 15.95
CA ARG A 164 -13.33 -10.67 14.97
C ARG A 164 -14.37 -11.46 15.74
N ASP A 165 -15.62 -11.38 15.32
CA ASP A 165 -16.63 -12.30 15.78
C ASP A 165 -16.24 -13.71 15.28
N PRO A 166 -16.08 -14.71 16.15
CA PRO A 166 -15.63 -16.05 15.73
C PRO A 166 -16.62 -16.78 14.81
N LYS A 167 -17.64 -16.09 14.31
CA LYS A 167 -18.73 -16.66 13.48
C LYS A 167 -18.85 -16.07 12.07
N GLN A 168 -17.77 -15.46 11.49
CA GLN A 168 -17.75 -15.16 10.06
C GLN A 168 -16.66 -15.96 9.37
#